data_70951f0201665c64de9c7b2a292d783d
#
_entry.id   70951f0201665c64de9c7b2a292d783d
#
_cell.length_a   1.000
_cell.length_b   1.000
_cell.length_c   1.000
_cell.angle_alpha   90.00
_cell.angle_beta   90.00
_cell.angle_gamma   90.00
#
_symmetry.space_group_name_H-M   'P 1'
#
loop_
_entity.id
_entity.type
_entity.pdbx_description
1 polymer ?
#
loop_
_entity_poly.entity_id
_entity_poly.type
_entity_poly.pdbx_seq_one_letter_code
_entity_poly.pdbx_strand_id
1 'polypeptide(L)'
;MNTTLRSLGIILGMMALLGMTGCIVTGEPAPPVLFSGQYAMEKIPAAESPPDSLLVVSYNIAFARNTREVTAQLMNDPHLGAADVLLLQEMDLEGVDFMARALGLNYVYGPAYRHPRYGRLWGNAILSRWPIAGQADLVLPYPNPFSENRRRAVAADVLVKGRKVRAVSVHLSTAVIPLSDRLKQAAVLADSLGQVSWPVIVGGDFNTGSRQEIKELRQVMRGRRFRQVRLPAGKTALGGALDFFNHTLVLDHFFFRGLAWQRAGIADEYTASDHFPVWAEFRFPEEQPKLVD
;
A
#
# COMPACT_ATOMS: atom_id res chain seq x y z
N MET A 1 -14.54 -32.90 12.62
CA MET A 1 -15.70 -32.44 11.83
C MET A 1 -16.30 -31.25 12.56
N ASN A 2 -16.07 -29.98 12.17
CA ASN A 2 -16.82 -28.76 12.58
C ASN A 2 -16.04 -27.43 12.52
N THR A 3 -14.86 -27.40 11.92
CA THR A 3 -14.17 -26.12 11.69
C THR A 3 -14.49 -25.51 10.31
N THR A 4 -14.76 -26.34 9.31
CA THR A 4 -15.10 -25.93 7.94
C THR A 4 -16.51 -25.31 7.79
N LEU A 5 -17.47 -25.78 8.61
CA LEU A 5 -18.84 -25.26 8.58
C LEU A 5 -18.99 -23.87 9.22
N ARG A 6 -18.14 -23.52 10.20
CA ARG A 6 -18.15 -22.18 10.80
C ARG A 6 -17.57 -21.10 9.87
N SER A 7 -16.54 -21.44 9.10
CA SER A 7 -15.95 -20.53 8.11
C SER A 7 -16.91 -20.22 6.95
N LEU A 8 -17.68 -21.21 6.51
CA LEU A 8 -18.67 -21.04 5.43
C LEU A 8 -19.85 -20.15 5.86
N GLY A 9 -20.30 -20.25 7.12
CA GLY A 9 -21.36 -19.42 7.68
C GLY A 9 -21.00 -17.94 7.79
N ILE A 10 -19.74 -17.62 8.08
CA ILE A 10 -19.26 -16.24 8.17
C ILE A 10 -19.11 -15.62 6.78
N ILE A 11 -18.66 -16.40 5.79
CA ILE A 11 -18.53 -15.93 4.39
C ILE A 11 -19.92 -15.67 3.78
N LEU A 12 -20.90 -16.52 4.01
CA LEU A 12 -22.28 -16.30 3.56
C LEU A 12 -22.95 -15.12 4.28
N GLY A 13 -22.67 -14.90 5.57
CA GLY A 13 -23.17 -13.75 6.32
C GLY A 13 -22.60 -12.42 5.81
N MET A 14 -21.33 -12.37 5.42
CA MET A 14 -20.72 -11.18 4.81
C MET A 14 -21.26 -10.88 3.40
N MET A 15 -21.61 -11.90 2.60
CA MET A 15 -22.24 -11.71 1.29
C MET A 15 -23.68 -11.19 1.39
N ALA A 16 -24.44 -11.60 2.40
CA ALA A 16 -25.83 -11.17 2.60
C ALA A 16 -25.94 -9.70 3.10
N LEU A 17 -24.94 -9.18 3.81
CA LEU A 17 -24.91 -7.81 4.31
C LEU A 17 -24.48 -6.76 3.27
N LEU A 18 -23.86 -7.19 2.16
CA LEU A 18 -23.38 -6.30 1.10
C LEU A 18 -24.40 -6.04 -0.01
N GLY A 19 -25.63 -6.54 0.08
CA GLY A 19 -26.69 -6.23 -0.88
C GLY A 19 -26.34 -6.60 -2.35
N MET A 20 -25.54 -7.62 -2.57
CA MET A 20 -25.11 -8.02 -3.91
C MET A 20 -26.06 -9.05 -4.54
N THR A 21 -27.31 -8.65 -4.84
CA THR A 21 -28.05 -9.24 -5.95
C THR A 21 -27.66 -8.51 -7.25
N GLY A 22 -26.45 -8.64 -7.69
CA GLY A 22 -25.99 -8.13 -8.97
C GLY A 22 -25.20 -9.23 -9.66
N CYS A 23 -25.44 -9.42 -10.95
CA CYS A 23 -24.66 -10.29 -11.82
C CYS A 23 -23.17 -10.18 -11.46
N ILE A 24 -22.48 -11.32 -11.38
CA ILE A 24 -21.01 -11.36 -11.26
C ILE A 24 -20.49 -10.71 -12.55
N VAL A 25 -20.17 -9.44 -12.49
CA VAL A 25 -19.59 -8.71 -13.60
C VAL A 25 -18.09 -8.88 -13.48
N THR A 26 -17.52 -9.68 -14.38
CA THR A 26 -16.07 -9.88 -14.47
C THR A 26 -15.43 -8.57 -14.91
N GLY A 27 -14.46 -8.08 -14.12
CA GLY A 27 -13.67 -6.93 -14.55
C GLY A 27 -12.66 -7.33 -15.63
N GLU A 28 -12.39 -6.42 -16.56
CA GLU A 28 -11.37 -6.65 -17.57
C GLU A 28 -9.97 -6.47 -16.95
N PRO A 29 -8.99 -7.36 -17.26
CA PRO A 29 -7.61 -7.14 -16.88
C PRO A 29 -7.11 -5.79 -17.39
N ALA A 30 -6.41 -5.05 -16.57
CA ALA A 30 -5.79 -3.81 -17.04
C ALA A 30 -4.59 -4.12 -17.95
N PRO A 31 -4.28 -3.22 -18.91
CA PRO A 31 -3.09 -3.34 -19.73
C PRO A 31 -1.83 -3.29 -18.83
N PRO A 32 -0.73 -3.98 -19.21
CA PRO A 32 0.53 -3.97 -18.48
C PRO A 32 1.30 -2.66 -18.74
N VAL A 33 0.68 -1.54 -18.42
CA VAL A 33 1.24 -0.20 -18.64
C VAL A 33 1.31 0.53 -17.32
N LEU A 34 2.46 1.15 -17.05
CA LEU A 34 2.64 2.11 -15.97
C LEU A 34 2.47 3.53 -16.52
N PHE A 35 1.73 4.34 -15.80
CA PHE A 35 1.60 5.77 -16.06
C PHE A 35 2.48 6.54 -15.08
N SER A 36 3.05 7.66 -15.52
CA SER A 36 3.87 8.50 -14.66
C SER A 36 3.71 9.98 -15.00
N GLY A 37 3.95 10.84 -14.02
CA GLY A 37 3.98 12.28 -14.17
C GLY A 37 5.03 12.89 -13.23
N GLN A 38 5.53 14.07 -13.60
CA GLN A 38 6.58 14.78 -12.86
C GLN A 38 6.08 16.19 -12.54
N TYR A 39 5.73 16.43 -11.27
CA TYR A 39 5.21 17.71 -10.79
C TYR A 39 5.99 18.24 -9.57
N ALA A 40 6.91 17.45 -9.00
CA ALA A 40 7.81 17.96 -7.98
C ALA A 40 8.73 19.02 -8.60
N MET A 41 8.74 20.21 -8.00
CA MET A 41 9.64 21.28 -8.43
C MET A 41 11.09 20.87 -8.16
N GLU A 42 12.02 21.18 -9.09
CA GLU A 42 13.45 20.84 -8.94
C GLU A 42 14.10 21.43 -7.68
N LYS A 43 13.58 22.54 -7.18
CA LYS A 43 13.98 23.13 -5.91
C LYS A 43 13.10 22.58 -4.79
N ILE A 44 13.44 21.40 -4.28
CA ILE A 44 13.00 21.02 -2.95
C ILE A 44 13.76 21.94 -1.99
N PRO A 45 13.11 22.88 -1.30
CA PRO A 45 13.77 23.57 -0.21
C PRO A 45 14.35 22.48 0.69
N ALA A 46 15.56 22.66 1.18
CA ALA A 46 16.09 21.81 2.24
C ALA A 46 15.12 21.96 3.43
N ALA A 47 13.99 21.25 3.36
CA ALA A 47 13.05 21.22 4.47
C ALA A 47 13.84 20.70 5.67
N GLU A 48 13.56 21.25 6.84
CA GLU A 48 14.18 21.01 8.13
C GLU A 48 14.10 19.55 8.61
N SER A 49 13.76 18.62 7.73
CA SER A 49 13.82 17.18 7.99
C SER A 49 15.27 16.77 8.25
N PRO A 50 15.54 16.00 9.29
CA PRO A 50 16.88 15.47 9.53
C PRO A 50 17.46 14.92 8.22
N PRO A 51 18.73 15.18 7.89
CA PRO A 51 19.30 14.90 6.57
C PRO A 51 19.19 13.44 6.12
N ASP A 52 18.87 12.52 7.03
CA ASP A 52 18.79 11.08 6.81
C ASP A 52 17.42 10.45 7.05
N SER A 53 16.37 11.24 7.32
CA SER A 53 15.01 10.72 7.55
C SER A 53 14.21 10.62 6.26
N LEU A 54 13.31 9.65 6.22
CA LEU A 54 12.37 9.39 5.13
C LEU A 54 11.00 9.09 5.73
N LEU A 55 10.02 9.97 5.51
CA LEU A 55 8.62 9.77 5.92
C LEU A 55 7.84 9.12 4.78
N VAL A 56 7.28 7.95 5.05
CA VAL A 56 6.46 7.20 4.10
C VAL A 56 5.06 7.02 4.67
N VAL A 57 4.05 7.33 3.88
CA VAL A 57 2.63 7.13 4.20
C VAL A 57 2.07 6.05 3.28
N SER A 58 1.27 5.12 3.81
CA SER A 58 0.46 4.20 3.02
C SER A 58 -1.01 4.45 3.29
N TYR A 59 -1.82 4.53 2.23
CA TYR A 59 -3.23 4.85 2.35
C TYR A 59 -4.06 4.21 1.24
N ASN A 60 -5.00 3.33 1.61
CA ASN A 60 -6.05 2.84 0.71
C ASN A 60 -7.15 3.92 0.59
N ILE A 61 -7.43 4.38 -0.63
CA ILE A 61 -8.29 5.55 -0.91
C ILE A 61 -9.75 5.12 -1.27
N ALA A 62 -10.16 3.93 -0.90
CA ALA A 62 -11.54 3.47 -1.11
C ALA A 62 -12.10 3.81 -2.52
N PHE A 63 -11.46 3.30 -3.57
CA PHE A 63 -11.89 3.46 -4.98
C PHE A 63 -11.80 4.90 -5.52
N ALA A 64 -10.90 5.70 -5.00
CA ALA A 64 -10.71 7.10 -5.36
C ALA A 64 -12.00 7.96 -5.25
N ARG A 65 -12.96 7.55 -4.40
CA ARG A 65 -14.26 8.23 -4.29
C ARG A 65 -14.15 9.65 -3.78
N ASN A 66 -13.30 9.86 -2.77
CA ASN A 66 -13.14 11.14 -2.07
C ASN A 66 -11.74 11.72 -2.27
N THR A 67 -11.14 11.53 -3.44
CA THR A 67 -9.74 11.94 -3.71
C THR A 67 -9.49 13.41 -3.38
N ARG A 68 -10.46 14.31 -3.65
CA ARG A 68 -10.32 15.75 -3.33
C ARG A 68 -10.25 15.99 -1.83
N GLU A 69 -11.09 15.31 -1.06
CA GLU A 69 -11.12 15.43 0.40
C GLU A 69 -9.86 14.84 1.03
N VAL A 70 -9.43 13.64 0.59
CA VAL A 70 -8.14 13.04 0.99
C VAL A 70 -6.98 14.00 0.72
N THR A 71 -6.95 14.61 -0.47
CA THR A 71 -5.91 15.56 -0.82
C THR A 71 -5.92 16.78 0.09
N ALA A 72 -7.10 17.33 0.39
CA ALA A 72 -7.23 18.45 1.30
C ALA A 72 -6.81 18.11 2.74
N GLN A 73 -7.16 16.91 3.24
CA GLN A 73 -6.72 16.42 4.55
C GLN A 73 -5.21 16.33 4.60
N LEU A 74 -4.55 15.73 3.60
CA LEU A 74 -3.09 15.66 3.52
C LEU A 74 -2.44 17.05 3.45
N MET A 75 -2.98 17.98 2.66
CA MET A 75 -2.43 19.34 2.56
C MET A 75 -2.51 20.12 3.87
N ASN A 76 -3.53 19.86 4.68
CA ASN A 76 -3.74 20.53 5.97
C ASN A 76 -3.03 19.85 7.13
N ASP A 77 -2.50 18.64 6.94
CA ASP A 77 -1.73 17.92 7.96
C ASP A 77 -0.24 18.28 7.83
N PRO A 78 0.36 18.97 8.80
CA PRO A 78 1.76 19.39 8.70
C PRO A 78 2.73 18.20 8.72
N HIS A 79 2.33 17.04 9.28
CA HIS A 79 3.16 15.85 9.33
C HIS A 79 2.99 14.98 8.07
N LEU A 80 1.75 14.53 7.77
CA LEU A 80 1.52 13.66 6.61
C LEU A 80 1.64 14.41 5.28
N GLY A 81 1.32 15.70 5.23
CA GLY A 81 1.55 16.57 4.08
C GLY A 81 3.02 16.79 3.75
N ALA A 82 3.91 16.57 4.71
CA ALA A 82 5.36 16.59 4.52
C ALA A 82 5.94 15.24 4.06
N ALA A 83 5.12 14.23 3.80
CA ALA A 83 5.58 12.91 3.38
C ALA A 83 6.52 12.98 2.18
N ASP A 84 7.59 12.20 2.24
CA ASP A 84 8.52 12.02 1.13
C ASP A 84 7.95 11.11 0.04
N VAL A 85 7.20 10.08 0.48
CA VAL A 85 6.57 9.08 -0.40
C VAL A 85 5.18 8.71 0.13
N LEU A 86 4.19 8.72 -0.78
CA LEU A 86 2.85 8.18 -0.53
C LEU A 86 2.69 6.87 -1.32
N LEU A 87 2.26 5.82 -0.65
CA LEU A 87 1.93 4.51 -1.22
C LEU A 87 0.40 4.37 -1.21
N LEU A 88 -0.24 4.51 -2.36
CA LEU A 88 -1.69 4.59 -2.46
C LEU A 88 -2.27 3.30 -3.07
N GLN A 89 -3.41 2.86 -2.57
CA GLN A 89 -4.17 1.74 -3.09
C GLN A 89 -5.57 2.19 -3.49
N GLU A 90 -6.21 1.43 -4.36
CA GLU A 90 -7.55 1.69 -4.90
C GLU A 90 -7.69 3.04 -5.63
N MET A 91 -6.63 3.44 -6.31
CA MET A 91 -6.59 4.68 -7.10
C MET A 91 -7.03 4.46 -8.54
N ASP A 92 -7.56 5.51 -9.16
CA ASP A 92 -7.64 5.67 -10.61
C ASP A 92 -6.61 6.71 -11.10
N LEU A 93 -6.36 6.73 -12.41
CA LEU A 93 -5.35 7.62 -13.00
C LEU A 93 -5.70 9.10 -12.80
N GLU A 94 -6.98 9.47 -12.93
CA GLU A 94 -7.46 10.84 -12.75
C GLU A 94 -7.20 11.34 -11.32
N GLY A 95 -7.52 10.48 -10.33
CA GLY A 95 -7.28 10.78 -8.92
C GLY A 95 -5.80 10.90 -8.58
N VAL A 96 -4.96 10.02 -9.14
CA VAL A 96 -3.50 10.07 -8.96
C VAL A 96 -2.92 11.36 -9.53
N ASP A 97 -3.27 11.72 -10.78
CA ASP A 97 -2.78 12.93 -11.43
C ASP A 97 -3.24 14.19 -10.68
N PHE A 98 -4.50 14.21 -10.24
CA PHE A 98 -5.04 15.30 -9.42
C PHE A 98 -4.25 15.49 -8.11
N MET A 99 -4.06 14.40 -7.34
CA MET A 99 -3.32 14.45 -6.07
C MET A 99 -1.88 14.88 -6.29
N ALA A 100 -1.21 14.30 -7.30
CA ALA A 100 0.18 14.59 -7.61
C ALA A 100 0.39 16.07 -7.95
N ARG A 101 -0.50 16.67 -8.76
CA ARG A 101 -0.47 18.11 -9.09
C ARG A 101 -0.71 18.98 -7.87
N ALA A 102 -1.75 18.67 -7.10
CA ALA A 102 -2.14 19.46 -5.94
C ALA A 102 -1.06 19.47 -4.85
N LEU A 103 -0.37 18.33 -4.65
CA LEU A 103 0.68 18.15 -3.65
C LEU A 103 2.09 18.47 -4.19
N GLY A 104 2.24 18.73 -5.50
CA GLY A 104 3.53 18.99 -6.14
C GLY A 104 4.46 17.77 -6.08
N LEU A 105 3.94 16.56 -6.37
CA LEU A 105 4.65 15.29 -6.27
C LEU A 105 4.78 14.63 -7.64
N ASN A 106 5.87 13.91 -7.88
CA ASN A 106 5.99 12.97 -9.00
C ASN A 106 5.17 11.72 -8.71
N TYR A 107 4.75 10.99 -9.74
CA TYR A 107 4.02 9.74 -9.52
C TYR A 107 4.34 8.63 -10.50
N VAL A 108 4.07 7.40 -10.05
CA VAL A 108 3.92 6.19 -10.85
C VAL A 108 2.59 5.55 -10.48
N TYR A 109 1.79 5.18 -11.47
CA TYR A 109 0.51 4.50 -11.30
C TYR A 109 0.46 3.23 -12.15
N GLY A 110 0.06 2.11 -11.54
CA GLY A 110 -0.14 0.82 -12.19
C GLY A 110 -1.58 0.33 -12.03
N PRO A 111 -2.39 0.31 -13.11
CA PRO A 111 -3.74 -0.21 -13.04
C PRO A 111 -3.73 -1.72 -12.89
N ALA A 112 -4.57 -2.26 -12.00
CA ALA A 112 -4.72 -3.70 -11.78
C ALA A 112 -5.85 -4.30 -12.64
N TYR A 113 -7.01 -3.63 -12.67
CA TYR A 113 -8.17 -4.08 -13.44
C TYR A 113 -9.14 -2.93 -13.70
N ARG A 114 -10.05 -3.12 -14.68
CA ARG A 114 -11.17 -2.21 -14.91
C ARG A 114 -12.33 -2.62 -14.00
N HIS A 115 -12.73 -1.69 -13.14
CA HIS A 115 -13.84 -1.98 -12.21
C HIS A 115 -15.17 -2.03 -12.96
N PRO A 116 -15.92 -3.16 -12.87
CA PRO A 116 -17.11 -3.38 -13.71
C PRO A 116 -18.22 -2.35 -13.49
N ARG A 117 -18.42 -1.91 -12.25
CA ARG A 117 -19.46 -0.93 -11.89
C ARG A 117 -19.14 0.50 -12.31
N TYR A 118 -17.84 0.89 -12.26
CA TYR A 118 -17.43 2.28 -12.47
C TYR A 118 -16.76 2.51 -13.83
N GLY A 119 -16.44 1.46 -14.58
CA GLY A 119 -15.81 1.53 -15.89
C GLY A 119 -14.38 2.11 -15.87
N ARG A 120 -13.82 2.41 -14.68
CA ARG A 120 -12.50 2.99 -14.49
C ARG A 120 -11.46 1.93 -14.20
N LEU A 121 -10.21 2.18 -14.59
CA LEU A 121 -9.06 1.37 -14.22
C LEU A 121 -8.67 1.69 -12.78
N TRP A 122 -8.57 0.66 -11.95
CA TRP A 122 -8.14 0.75 -10.57
C TRP A 122 -6.84 0.02 -10.33
N GLY A 123 -6.03 0.61 -9.44
CA GLY A 123 -4.72 0.06 -9.13
C GLY A 123 -4.03 0.76 -7.97
N ASN A 124 -2.72 0.62 -7.96
CA ASN A 124 -1.85 1.20 -6.96
C ASN A 124 -1.04 2.35 -7.53
N ALA A 125 -0.71 3.32 -6.68
CA ALA A 125 0.16 4.43 -7.05
C ALA A 125 1.25 4.67 -6.01
N ILE A 126 2.31 5.31 -6.46
CA ILE A 126 3.37 5.86 -5.62
C ILE A 126 3.51 7.31 -6.01
N LEU A 127 3.35 8.22 -5.04
CA LEU A 127 3.67 9.62 -5.23
C LEU A 127 4.96 9.92 -4.48
N SER A 128 5.80 10.77 -5.01
CA SER A 128 7.11 11.09 -4.44
C SER A 128 7.46 12.57 -4.58
N ARG A 129 7.91 13.16 -3.49
CA ARG A 129 8.55 14.48 -3.47
C ARG A 129 9.89 14.48 -4.22
N TRP A 130 10.51 13.32 -4.30
CA TRP A 130 11.84 13.11 -4.87
C TRP A 130 11.76 12.59 -6.30
N PRO A 131 12.81 12.75 -7.11
CA PRO A 131 12.86 12.18 -8.45
C PRO A 131 12.68 10.66 -8.43
N ILE A 132 11.97 10.15 -9.42
CA ILE A 132 11.78 8.72 -9.66
C ILE A 132 12.71 8.29 -10.80
N ALA A 133 13.71 7.46 -10.48
CA ALA A 133 14.74 7.02 -11.41
C ALA A 133 14.39 5.70 -12.13
N GLY A 134 13.40 4.97 -11.64
CA GLY A 134 12.95 3.71 -12.23
C GLY A 134 11.61 3.28 -11.69
N GLN A 135 10.92 2.47 -12.47
CA GLN A 135 9.61 1.95 -12.11
C GLN A 135 9.47 0.49 -12.51
N ALA A 136 8.68 -0.27 -11.75
CA ALA A 136 8.37 -1.66 -12.04
C ALA A 136 6.96 -2.00 -11.58
N ASP A 137 6.42 -3.03 -12.17
CA ASP A 137 5.10 -3.56 -11.92
C ASP A 137 5.21 -5.08 -11.75
N LEU A 138 4.47 -5.63 -10.81
CA LEU A 138 4.40 -7.06 -10.54
C LEU A 138 2.95 -7.50 -10.46
N VAL A 139 2.54 -8.34 -11.40
CA VAL A 139 1.25 -9.05 -11.34
C VAL A 139 1.35 -10.16 -10.31
N LEU A 140 0.48 -10.13 -9.30
CA LEU A 140 0.47 -11.14 -8.24
C LEU A 140 -0.30 -12.40 -8.68
N PRO A 141 0.09 -13.59 -8.22
CA PRO A 141 -0.59 -14.85 -8.55
C PRO A 141 -1.98 -14.92 -7.90
N TYR A 142 -2.74 -15.95 -8.23
CA TYR A 142 -4.06 -16.26 -7.69
C TYR A 142 -5.08 -15.13 -7.92
N PRO A 143 -5.72 -15.12 -9.11
CA PRO A 143 -6.78 -14.18 -9.41
C PRO A 143 -7.98 -14.36 -8.48
N ASN A 144 -8.80 -13.34 -8.39
CA ASN A 144 -10.09 -13.45 -7.72
C ASN A 144 -10.94 -14.51 -8.46
N PRO A 145 -11.47 -15.54 -7.74
CA PRO A 145 -12.17 -16.66 -8.40
C PRO A 145 -13.49 -16.29 -9.08
N PHE A 146 -14.04 -15.12 -8.76
CA PHE A 146 -15.31 -14.66 -9.33
C PHE A 146 -15.12 -13.66 -10.47
N SER A 147 -14.08 -12.81 -10.41
CA SER A 147 -13.87 -11.74 -11.38
C SER A 147 -12.62 -11.95 -12.25
N GLU A 148 -11.84 -12.99 -11.98
CA GLU A 148 -10.55 -13.29 -12.60
C GLU A 148 -9.49 -12.16 -12.48
N ASN A 149 -9.82 -11.09 -11.78
CA ASN A 149 -8.94 -9.97 -11.58
C ASN A 149 -7.71 -10.35 -10.75
N ARG A 150 -6.55 -9.89 -11.18
CA ARG A 150 -5.28 -10.07 -10.47
C ARG A 150 -4.93 -8.80 -9.71
N ARG A 151 -4.35 -8.98 -8.55
CA ARG A 151 -3.73 -7.89 -7.80
C ARG A 151 -2.37 -7.57 -8.39
N ARG A 152 -1.91 -6.35 -8.14
CA ARG A 152 -0.59 -5.86 -8.56
C ARG A 152 0.13 -5.20 -7.41
N ALA A 153 1.47 -5.17 -7.52
CA ALA A 153 2.32 -4.28 -6.75
C ALA A 153 3.02 -3.34 -7.73
N VAL A 154 3.05 -2.05 -7.39
CA VAL A 154 3.76 -1.02 -8.14
C VAL A 154 4.99 -0.63 -7.36
N ALA A 155 6.13 -0.53 -8.03
CA ALA A 155 7.40 -0.14 -7.44
C ALA A 155 8.00 1.09 -8.13
N ALA A 156 8.63 1.96 -7.35
CA ALA A 156 9.39 3.10 -7.83
C ALA A 156 10.76 3.17 -7.15
N ASP A 157 11.82 3.42 -7.92
CA ASP A 157 13.13 3.76 -7.39
C ASP A 157 13.19 5.28 -7.17
N VAL A 158 13.11 5.69 -5.93
CA VAL A 158 13.08 7.09 -5.51
C VAL A 158 14.47 7.53 -5.09
N LEU A 159 14.91 8.72 -5.56
CA LEU A 159 16.23 9.29 -5.26
C LEU A 159 16.13 10.30 -4.11
N VAL A 160 16.02 9.82 -2.89
CA VAL A 160 15.92 10.66 -1.68
C VAL A 160 17.28 11.26 -1.35
N LYS A 161 17.44 12.57 -1.61
CA LYS A 161 18.73 13.27 -1.41
C LYS A 161 19.91 12.53 -2.08
N GLY A 162 19.68 12.01 -3.31
CA GLY A 162 20.67 11.25 -4.05
C GLY A 162 20.83 9.78 -3.64
N ARG A 163 20.20 9.33 -2.58
CA ARG A 163 20.22 7.92 -2.11
C ARG A 163 19.02 7.17 -2.64
N LYS A 164 19.26 6.05 -3.30
CA LYS A 164 18.20 5.25 -3.91
C LYS A 164 17.47 4.40 -2.87
N VAL A 165 16.13 4.44 -2.90
CA VAL A 165 15.25 3.53 -2.16
C VAL A 165 14.16 3.02 -3.09
N ARG A 166 13.84 1.74 -3.03
CA ARG A 166 12.68 1.19 -3.73
C ARG A 166 11.47 1.26 -2.83
N ALA A 167 10.52 2.10 -3.21
CA ALA A 167 9.19 2.16 -2.61
C ALA A 167 8.25 1.23 -3.38
N VAL A 168 7.39 0.50 -2.66
CA VAL A 168 6.44 -0.45 -3.26
C VAL A 168 5.07 -0.25 -2.64
N SER A 169 4.07 0.04 -3.46
CA SER A 169 2.66 0.05 -3.08
C SER A 169 2.03 -1.29 -3.46
N VAL A 170 1.43 -1.98 -2.48
CA VAL A 170 0.79 -3.28 -2.67
C VAL A 170 -0.64 -3.28 -2.15
N HIS A 171 -1.50 -4.01 -2.85
CA HIS A 171 -2.83 -4.36 -2.37
C HIS A 171 -3.04 -5.85 -2.64
N LEU A 172 -2.97 -6.69 -1.60
CA LEU A 172 -3.21 -8.13 -1.72
C LEU A 172 -4.72 -8.42 -1.88
N SER A 173 -5.02 -9.64 -2.26
CA SER A 173 -6.40 -10.08 -2.37
C SER A 173 -7.11 -10.10 -1.02
N THR A 174 -8.42 -9.83 -1.06
CA THR A 174 -9.29 -9.87 0.12
C THR A 174 -9.48 -11.30 0.65
N ALA A 175 -10.18 -11.45 1.78
CA ALA A 175 -10.49 -12.75 2.39
C ALA A 175 -11.35 -13.70 1.53
N VAL A 176 -11.82 -13.25 0.35
CA VAL A 176 -12.43 -14.12 -0.68
C VAL A 176 -11.43 -15.18 -1.17
N ILE A 177 -10.14 -14.86 -1.15
CA ILE A 177 -9.05 -15.80 -1.45
C ILE A 177 -8.51 -16.37 -0.14
N PRO A 178 -8.23 -17.70 -0.07
CA PRO A 178 -7.65 -18.32 1.11
C PRO A 178 -6.39 -17.62 1.58
N LEU A 179 -6.14 -17.62 2.91
CA LEU A 179 -4.94 -17.02 3.48
C LEU A 179 -3.66 -17.58 2.87
N SER A 180 -3.61 -18.91 2.62
CA SER A 180 -2.45 -19.56 2.01
C SER A 180 -2.05 -18.92 0.67
N ASP A 181 -3.02 -18.50 -0.14
CA ASP A 181 -2.77 -17.91 -1.44
C ASP A 181 -2.41 -16.42 -1.33
N ARG A 182 -3.01 -15.69 -0.38
CA ARG A 182 -2.56 -14.33 -0.02
C ARG A 182 -1.12 -14.31 0.49
N LEU A 183 -0.73 -15.31 1.29
CA LEU A 183 0.66 -15.47 1.75
C LEU A 183 1.62 -15.80 0.60
N LYS A 184 1.18 -16.59 -0.40
CA LYS A 184 1.95 -16.82 -1.61
C LYS A 184 2.08 -15.55 -2.46
N GLN A 185 1.05 -14.69 -2.53
CA GLN A 185 1.16 -13.36 -3.14
C GLN A 185 2.27 -12.53 -2.47
N ALA A 186 2.28 -12.50 -1.13
CA ALA A 186 3.32 -11.80 -0.36
C ALA A 186 4.72 -12.43 -0.58
N ALA A 187 4.79 -13.75 -0.69
CA ALA A 187 6.03 -14.47 -0.97
C ALA A 187 6.60 -14.10 -2.35
N VAL A 188 5.77 -14.15 -3.40
CA VAL A 188 6.17 -13.78 -4.78
C VAL A 188 6.62 -12.33 -4.85
N LEU A 189 5.90 -11.42 -4.18
CA LEU A 189 6.31 -10.03 -4.06
C LEU A 189 7.71 -9.90 -3.44
N ALA A 190 7.93 -10.52 -2.28
CA ALA A 190 9.19 -10.41 -1.57
C ALA A 190 10.35 -11.09 -2.33
N ASP A 191 10.08 -12.20 -3.05
CA ASP A 191 11.07 -12.88 -3.91
C ASP A 191 11.46 -12.00 -5.10
N SER A 192 10.50 -11.31 -5.75
CA SER A 192 10.77 -10.39 -6.86
C SER A 192 11.67 -9.22 -6.45
N LEU A 193 11.61 -8.82 -5.18
CA LEU A 193 12.45 -7.78 -4.60
C LEU A 193 13.83 -8.30 -4.16
N GLY A 194 14.05 -9.60 -4.20
CA GLY A 194 15.30 -10.25 -3.74
C GLY A 194 16.57 -9.75 -4.43
N GLN A 195 16.45 -9.37 -5.71
CA GLN A 195 17.58 -8.88 -6.53
C GLN A 195 17.90 -7.39 -6.32
N VAL A 196 17.07 -6.67 -5.57
CA VAL A 196 17.29 -5.25 -5.29
C VAL A 196 18.38 -5.10 -4.23
N SER A 197 19.49 -4.47 -4.57
CA SER A 197 20.65 -4.31 -3.66
C SER A 197 20.56 -3.08 -2.75
N TRP A 198 19.72 -2.11 -3.09
CA TRP A 198 19.48 -0.91 -2.28
C TRP A 198 18.28 -1.09 -1.33
N PRO A 199 18.07 -0.16 -0.39
CA PRO A 199 16.96 -0.21 0.57
C PRO A 199 15.59 -0.36 -0.11
N VAL A 200 14.69 -1.12 0.54
CA VAL A 200 13.33 -1.38 0.05
C VAL A 200 12.32 -1.10 1.17
N ILE A 201 11.23 -0.43 0.83
CA ILE A 201 10.04 -0.25 1.66
C ILE A 201 8.85 -0.78 0.88
N VAL A 202 8.07 -1.67 1.50
CA VAL A 202 6.80 -2.18 0.99
C VAL A 202 5.72 -1.71 1.95
N GLY A 203 4.74 -0.97 1.47
CA GLY A 203 3.58 -0.56 2.25
C GLY A 203 2.29 -0.79 1.47
N GLY A 204 1.19 -1.01 2.18
CA GLY A 204 -0.11 -1.19 1.55
C GLY A 204 -1.08 -2.01 2.37
N ASP A 205 -2.20 -2.30 1.72
CA ASP A 205 -3.24 -3.16 2.23
C ASP A 205 -2.92 -4.63 1.94
N PHE A 206 -2.53 -5.36 2.98
CA PHE A 206 -2.23 -6.79 2.89
C PHE A 206 -3.45 -7.66 3.13
N ASN A 207 -4.60 -7.07 3.47
CA ASN A 207 -5.85 -7.79 3.76
C ASN A 207 -5.69 -8.94 4.79
N THR A 208 -4.78 -8.77 5.77
CA THR A 208 -4.46 -9.75 6.81
C THR A 208 -4.80 -9.12 8.16
N GLY A 209 -6.00 -9.38 8.69
CA GLY A 209 -6.53 -8.67 9.85
C GLY A 209 -6.45 -9.40 11.19
N SER A 210 -6.38 -10.73 11.20
CA SER A 210 -6.28 -11.48 12.44
C SER A 210 -4.83 -11.58 12.93
N ARG A 211 -4.66 -11.72 14.26
CA ARG A 211 -3.33 -11.91 14.86
C ARG A 211 -2.54 -13.07 14.24
N GLN A 212 -3.26 -14.15 13.88
CA GLN A 212 -2.64 -15.33 13.27
C GLN A 212 -2.19 -15.03 11.83
N GLU A 213 -3.03 -14.40 11.01
CA GLU A 213 -2.68 -14.00 9.65
C GLU A 213 -1.48 -13.05 9.62
N ILE A 214 -1.47 -12.04 10.51
CA ILE A 214 -0.34 -11.11 10.64
C ILE A 214 0.95 -11.84 11.04
N LYS A 215 0.86 -12.82 11.94
CA LYS A 215 2.01 -13.64 12.34
C LYS A 215 2.56 -14.44 11.16
N GLU A 216 1.71 -15.07 10.37
CA GLU A 216 2.10 -15.87 9.20
C GLU A 216 2.68 -14.97 8.09
N LEU A 217 2.04 -13.84 7.79
CA LEU A 217 2.57 -12.82 6.86
C LEU A 217 3.97 -12.37 7.28
N ARG A 218 4.15 -12.07 8.57
CA ARG A 218 5.46 -11.68 9.11
C ARG A 218 6.52 -12.77 8.93
N GLN A 219 6.16 -14.04 9.09
CA GLN A 219 7.06 -15.17 8.88
C GLN A 219 7.49 -15.27 7.41
N VAL A 220 6.55 -15.15 6.46
CA VAL A 220 6.80 -15.14 5.02
C VAL A 220 7.77 -14.03 4.63
N MET A 221 7.51 -12.80 5.09
CA MET A 221 8.34 -11.63 4.77
C MET A 221 9.72 -11.70 5.44
N ARG A 222 9.77 -12.18 6.70
CA ARG A 222 11.03 -12.36 7.43
C ARG A 222 11.96 -13.41 6.79
N GLY A 223 11.40 -14.49 6.25
CA GLY A 223 12.15 -15.50 5.50
C GLY A 223 12.88 -14.92 4.28
N ARG A 224 12.47 -13.73 3.82
CA ARG A 224 13.04 -12.96 2.70
C ARG A 224 13.76 -11.69 3.14
N ARG A 225 14.20 -11.65 4.40
CA ARG A 225 14.98 -10.57 5.04
C ARG A 225 14.22 -9.26 5.21
N PHE A 226 12.88 -9.24 5.13
CA PHE A 226 12.10 -8.05 5.46
C PHE A 226 11.77 -8.02 6.95
N ARG A 227 11.84 -6.84 7.53
CA ARG A 227 11.37 -6.53 8.88
C ARG A 227 10.04 -5.82 8.78
N GLN A 228 9.12 -6.08 9.73
CA GLN A 228 7.84 -5.38 9.82
C GLN A 228 7.97 -4.17 10.74
N VAL A 229 7.40 -3.03 10.33
CA VAL A 229 7.15 -1.90 11.22
C VAL A 229 6.09 -2.29 12.25
N ARG A 230 6.28 -1.90 13.49
CA ARG A 230 5.27 -2.05 14.53
C ARG A 230 4.43 -0.79 14.59
N LEU A 231 3.21 -0.87 14.12
CA LEU A 231 2.22 0.18 14.32
C LEU A 231 1.77 0.22 15.79
N PRO A 232 1.33 1.39 16.30
CA PRO A 232 0.69 1.47 17.60
C PRO A 232 -0.58 0.62 17.65
N ALA A 233 -1.12 0.41 18.85
CA ALA A 233 -2.42 -0.24 19.00
C ALA A 233 -3.51 0.64 18.35
N GLY A 234 -4.33 0.04 17.51
CA GLY A 234 -5.38 0.74 16.76
C GLY A 234 -5.86 -0.09 15.59
N LYS A 235 -6.85 0.40 14.88
CA LYS A 235 -7.33 -0.17 13.62
C LYS A 235 -6.81 0.66 12.44
N THR A 236 -6.54 0.00 11.31
CA THR A 236 -6.15 0.68 10.07
C THR A 236 -7.28 0.76 9.06
N ALA A 237 -8.40 0.10 9.33
CA ALA A 237 -9.59 0.12 8.49
C ALA A 237 -10.87 0.08 9.33
N LEU A 238 -11.94 0.63 8.78
CA LEU A 238 -13.30 0.52 9.32
C LEU A 238 -13.85 -0.87 9.01
N GLY A 239 -14.37 -1.55 10.03
CA GLY A 239 -14.89 -2.91 9.89
C GLY A 239 -16.36 -2.97 9.46
N GLY A 240 -17.03 -1.83 9.27
CA GLY A 240 -18.46 -1.81 9.05
C GLY A 240 -19.23 -2.54 10.16
N ALA A 241 -19.97 -3.60 9.82
CA ALA A 241 -20.68 -4.41 10.80
C ALA A 241 -19.76 -5.11 11.83
N LEU A 242 -18.48 -5.32 11.51
CA LEU A 242 -17.49 -5.93 12.42
C LEU A 242 -17.04 -4.97 13.51
N ASP A 243 -17.10 -3.65 13.28
CA ASP A 243 -16.80 -2.64 14.31
C ASP A 243 -17.74 -2.75 15.51
N PHE A 244 -19.00 -3.19 15.29
CA PHE A 244 -19.98 -3.44 16.35
C PHE A 244 -19.51 -4.52 17.35
N PHE A 245 -18.64 -5.44 16.93
CA PHE A 245 -18.08 -6.49 17.78
C PHE A 245 -16.70 -6.14 18.36
N ASN A 246 -16.29 -4.87 18.32
CA ASN A 246 -14.97 -4.40 18.78
C ASN A 246 -13.78 -5.13 18.11
N HIS A 247 -13.93 -5.58 16.86
CA HIS A 247 -12.82 -6.18 16.13
C HIS A 247 -11.90 -5.09 15.58
N THR A 248 -10.67 -5.09 16.05
CA THR A 248 -9.61 -4.23 15.52
C THR A 248 -9.11 -4.81 14.20
N LEU A 249 -9.40 -4.15 13.09
CA LEU A 249 -8.89 -4.51 11.78
C LEU A 249 -7.57 -3.81 11.51
N VAL A 250 -6.48 -4.57 11.41
CA VAL A 250 -5.16 -4.08 11.04
C VAL A 250 -4.79 -4.72 9.71
N LEU A 251 -5.20 -4.09 8.61
CA LEU A 251 -5.04 -4.60 7.24
C LEU A 251 -3.79 -4.02 6.57
N ASP A 252 -3.39 -2.81 6.97
CA ASP A 252 -2.31 -2.04 6.38
C ASP A 252 -1.02 -2.26 7.14
N HIS A 253 0.06 -2.57 6.42
CA HIS A 253 1.34 -2.90 7.01
C HIS A 253 2.49 -2.27 6.23
N PHE A 254 3.62 -2.07 6.93
CA PHE A 254 4.91 -1.79 6.32
C PHE A 254 5.90 -2.93 6.56
N PHE A 255 6.62 -3.27 5.50
CA PHE A 255 7.80 -4.13 5.55
C PHE A 255 8.98 -3.40 4.93
N PHE A 256 10.17 -3.59 5.46
CA PHE A 256 11.36 -2.87 5.00
C PHE A 256 12.63 -3.71 5.12
N ARG A 257 13.63 -3.30 4.34
CA ARG A 257 14.97 -3.86 4.33
C ARG A 257 15.99 -2.78 4.01
N GLY A 258 17.17 -2.82 4.62
CA GLY A 258 18.28 -1.90 4.34
C GLY A 258 18.11 -0.49 4.92
N LEU A 259 17.14 -0.29 5.83
CA LEU A 259 16.86 0.95 6.56
C LEU A 259 16.76 0.68 8.05
N ALA A 260 16.85 1.74 8.85
CA ALA A 260 16.47 1.74 10.25
C ALA A 260 15.11 2.40 10.43
N TRP A 261 14.14 1.67 10.97
CA TRP A 261 12.85 2.22 11.35
C TRP A 261 12.97 2.99 12.67
N GLN A 262 12.37 4.17 12.75
CA GLN A 262 12.42 5.08 13.89
C GLN A 262 11.09 5.12 14.66
N ARG A 263 10.02 5.55 13.99
CA ARG A 263 8.68 5.66 14.55
C ARG A 263 7.62 5.42 13.49
N ALA A 264 6.40 5.15 13.93
CA ALA A 264 5.25 4.94 13.05
C ALA A 264 3.96 5.30 13.78
N GLY A 265 2.89 5.51 13.02
CA GLY A 265 1.58 5.82 13.55
C GLY A 265 0.45 5.46 12.61
N ILE A 266 -0.75 5.69 13.11
CA ILE A 266 -2.02 5.59 12.39
C ILE A 266 -2.69 6.95 12.56
N ALA A 267 -3.14 7.55 11.47
CA ALA A 267 -3.88 8.82 11.49
C ALA A 267 -5.39 8.50 11.45
N ASP A 268 -5.95 8.14 12.60
CA ASP A 268 -7.33 7.69 12.73
C ASP A 268 -8.37 8.84 12.74
N GLU A 269 -7.90 10.07 12.71
CA GLU A 269 -8.72 11.29 12.49
C GLU A 269 -9.12 11.48 11.02
N TYR A 270 -8.53 10.76 10.06
CA TYR A 270 -8.88 10.82 8.65
C TYR A 270 -10.20 10.10 8.38
N THR A 271 -11.11 10.76 7.66
CA THR A 271 -12.50 10.30 7.46
C THR A 271 -12.91 10.09 6.01
N ALA A 272 -12.03 10.45 5.07
CA ALA A 272 -12.34 10.44 3.64
C ALA A 272 -12.26 9.05 2.99
N SER A 273 -11.78 8.03 3.72
CA SER A 273 -11.71 6.62 3.29
C SER A 273 -12.25 5.70 4.39
N ASP A 274 -12.51 4.45 4.04
CA ASP A 274 -12.76 3.37 5.00
C ASP A 274 -11.48 2.75 5.57
N HIS A 275 -10.31 3.19 5.12
CA HIS A 275 -9.02 2.97 5.74
C HIS A 275 -8.49 4.25 6.38
N PHE A 276 -7.54 4.10 7.30
CA PHE A 276 -6.77 5.20 7.89
C PHE A 276 -5.36 5.22 7.31
N PRO A 277 -4.78 6.41 7.07
CA PRO A 277 -3.38 6.50 6.69
C PRO A 277 -2.51 5.86 7.77
N VAL A 278 -1.61 4.98 7.38
CA VAL A 278 -0.52 4.52 8.23
C VAL A 278 0.77 5.16 7.75
N TRP A 279 1.64 5.54 8.67
CA TRP A 279 2.91 6.18 8.34
C TRP A 279 4.07 5.58 9.10
N ALA A 280 5.25 5.69 8.54
CA ALA A 280 6.49 5.25 9.16
C ALA A 280 7.64 6.16 8.74
N GLU A 281 8.49 6.47 9.71
CA GLU A 281 9.75 7.16 9.50
C GLU A 281 10.91 6.18 9.52
N PHE A 282 11.74 6.32 8.51
CA PHE A 282 12.94 5.52 8.35
C PHE A 282 14.17 6.42 8.34
N ARG A 283 15.31 5.83 8.68
CA ARG A 283 16.62 6.45 8.52
C ARG A 283 17.47 5.56 7.62
N PHE A 284 18.19 6.16 6.71
CA PHE A 284 19.24 5.45 5.99
C PHE A 284 20.33 5.04 6.99
N PRO A 285 20.94 3.86 6.86
CA PRO A 285 22.09 3.49 7.65
C PRO A 285 23.22 4.50 7.41
N GLU A 286 23.99 4.81 8.45
CA GLU A 286 25.22 5.55 8.29
C GLU A 286 26.12 4.82 7.29
N GLU A 287 26.70 5.54 6.33
CA GLU A 287 27.68 4.95 5.44
C GLU A 287 28.85 4.50 6.33
N GLN A 288 29.10 3.19 6.37
CA GLN A 288 30.35 2.71 6.96
C GLN A 288 31.48 3.41 6.22
N PRO A 289 32.43 4.05 6.92
CA PRO A 289 33.59 4.64 6.27
C PRO A 289 34.21 3.54 5.43
N LYS A 290 34.40 3.80 4.10
CA LYS A 290 35.17 2.92 3.26
C LYS A 290 36.51 2.77 3.95
N LEU A 291 36.84 1.54 4.36
CA LEU A 291 38.23 1.21 4.73
C LEU A 291 39.04 1.60 3.50
N VAL A 292 39.81 2.66 3.63
CA VAL A 292 40.80 3.08 2.66
C VAL A 292 41.92 2.05 2.84
N ASP A 293 42.03 1.10 1.89
CA ASP A 293 43.15 0.18 1.78
C ASP A 293 44.40 0.96 1.41
#